data_df14a24ba011e71a312671a0a2f954ab
#
_entry.id   df14a24ba011e71a312671a0a2f954ab
#
_cell.length_a   1.000
_cell.length_b   1.000
_cell.length_c   1.000
_cell.angle_alpha   90.00
_cell.angle_beta   90.00
_cell.angle_gamma   90.00
#
_symmetry.space_group_name_H-M   'P 1'
#
loop_
_entity.id
_entity.type
_entity.pdbx_description
1 polymer ?
#
loop_
_entity_poly.entity_id
_entity_poly.type
_entity_poly.pdbx_seq_one_letter_code
_entity_poly.pdbx_strand_id
1 'polypeptide(L)'
;MNLKDKAKKATTRKESAITKGREKMKLEELVASIGKRVTICGVDILAVKDRDTNEKRDTAAMIVLEDAKHWVFGGAALLSIIEEWLTPEECEAAPTIDDINKELSAHPIAVNLEKRQQKGDSRKSYWNYEIVD
;
A
#
# COMPACT_ATOMS: atom_id res chain seq x y z
N MET A 1 -12.88 -1.37 33.41
CA MET A 1 -12.58 -1.18 31.98
C MET A 1 -13.86 -1.25 31.17
N ASN A 2 -14.14 -0.23 30.38
CA ASN A 2 -15.34 -0.18 29.57
C ASN A 2 -15.07 -0.78 28.17
N LEU A 3 -15.64 -1.95 27.90
CA LEU A 3 -15.45 -2.64 26.63
C LEU A 3 -16.06 -1.90 25.44
N LYS A 4 -17.15 -1.15 25.66
CA LYS A 4 -17.76 -0.34 24.62
C LYS A 4 -16.82 0.78 24.14
N ASP A 5 -16.14 1.45 25.06
CA ASP A 5 -15.21 2.52 24.72
C ASP A 5 -13.99 1.99 23.98
N LYS A 6 -13.50 0.81 24.38
CA LYS A 6 -12.41 0.11 23.65
C LYS A 6 -12.83 -0.26 22.23
N ALA A 7 -14.05 -0.77 22.06
CA ALA A 7 -14.57 -1.14 20.76
C ALA A 7 -14.74 0.09 19.86
N LYS A 8 -15.22 1.20 20.40
CA LYS A 8 -15.33 2.47 19.66
C LYS A 8 -13.99 3.01 19.23
N LYS A 9 -12.98 2.97 20.09
CA LYS A 9 -11.61 3.38 19.75
C LYS A 9 -11.02 2.49 18.67
N ALA A 10 -11.24 1.18 18.75
CA ALA A 10 -10.78 0.25 17.72
C ALA A 10 -11.46 0.51 16.38
N THR A 11 -12.74 0.86 16.37
CA THR A 11 -13.50 1.18 15.16
C THR A 11 -13.02 2.47 14.51
N THR A 12 -12.75 3.52 15.32
CA THR A 12 -12.30 4.81 14.80
C THR A 12 -10.87 4.79 14.26
N ARG A 13 -10.06 3.82 14.68
CA ARG A 13 -8.67 3.66 14.20
C ARG A 13 -8.55 2.96 12.85
N LYS A 14 -9.65 2.43 12.30
CA LYS A 14 -9.62 1.60 11.08
C LYS A 14 -9.59 2.40 9.78
N GLU A 15 -9.89 3.70 9.82
CA GLU A 15 -9.79 4.51 8.62
C GLU A 15 -8.34 4.92 8.36
N SER A 16 -7.78 4.38 7.30
CA SER A 16 -6.48 4.80 6.81
C SER A 16 -6.56 6.22 6.26
N ALA A 17 -5.53 7.04 6.51
CA ALA A 17 -5.45 8.38 5.94
C ALA A 17 -5.48 8.35 4.41
N ILE A 18 -4.98 7.29 3.78
CA ILE A 18 -4.95 7.18 2.32
C ILE A 18 -6.26 6.67 1.74
N THR A 19 -7.06 5.93 2.50
CA THR A 19 -8.34 5.41 1.98
C THR A 19 -9.51 6.34 2.23
N LYS A 20 -9.37 7.26 3.19
CA LYS A 20 -10.42 8.21 3.56
C LYS A 20 -10.80 9.11 2.40
N GLY A 21 -12.09 9.11 2.05
CA GLY A 21 -12.60 9.94 0.95
C GLY A 21 -12.23 9.47 -0.44
N ARG A 22 -11.66 8.27 -0.57
CA ARG A 22 -11.23 7.70 -1.85
C ARG A 22 -11.91 6.36 -2.09
N GLU A 23 -12.16 6.08 -3.36
CA GLU A 23 -12.67 4.78 -3.76
C GLU A 23 -11.52 3.83 -4.11
N LYS A 24 -11.75 2.54 -3.87
CA LYS A 24 -10.79 1.50 -4.22
C LYS A 24 -10.79 1.25 -5.72
N MET A 25 -9.60 1.13 -6.31
CA MET A 25 -9.41 0.72 -7.70
C MET A 25 -8.45 -0.46 -7.75
N LYS A 26 -8.64 -1.37 -8.69
CA LYS A 26 -7.70 -2.46 -8.92
C LYS A 26 -6.46 -1.95 -9.65
N LEU A 27 -5.30 -2.51 -9.34
CA LEU A 27 -4.05 -2.11 -9.97
C LEU A 27 -4.08 -2.29 -11.49
N GLU A 28 -4.73 -3.35 -11.98
CA GLU A 28 -4.90 -3.58 -13.42
C GLU A 28 -5.71 -2.47 -14.07
N GLU A 29 -6.75 -1.99 -13.41
CA GLU A 29 -7.57 -0.88 -13.91
C GLU A 29 -6.78 0.42 -13.93
N LEU A 30 -5.96 0.65 -12.91
CA LEU A 30 -5.10 1.83 -12.83
C LEU A 30 -4.13 1.85 -14.01
N VAL A 31 -3.42 0.75 -14.25
CA VAL A 31 -2.45 0.64 -15.36
C VAL A 31 -3.13 0.79 -16.72
N ALA A 32 -4.32 0.22 -16.88
CA ALA A 32 -5.10 0.37 -18.11
C ALA A 32 -5.51 1.82 -18.36
N SER A 33 -5.75 2.58 -17.30
CA SER A 33 -6.21 3.97 -17.37
C SER A 33 -5.07 4.98 -17.61
N ILE A 34 -3.95 4.85 -16.87
CA ILE A 34 -2.89 5.85 -16.85
C ILE A 34 -1.53 5.34 -17.32
N GLY A 35 -1.39 4.04 -17.55
CA GLY A 35 -0.14 3.44 -18.00
C GLY A 35 0.67 2.80 -16.88
N LYS A 36 1.84 2.28 -17.23
CA LYS A 36 2.70 1.50 -16.31
C LYS A 36 3.56 2.36 -15.39
N ARG A 37 3.78 3.62 -15.73
CA ARG A 37 4.57 4.54 -14.91
C ARG A 37 3.65 5.36 -14.02
N VAL A 38 3.84 5.22 -12.71
CA VAL A 38 3.05 5.93 -11.70
C VAL A 38 3.98 6.57 -10.68
N THR A 39 3.49 7.61 -9.99
CA THR A 39 4.26 8.31 -8.97
C THR A 39 3.57 8.13 -7.63
N ILE A 40 4.19 7.36 -6.73
CA ILE A 40 3.62 7.03 -5.42
C ILE A 40 3.75 8.26 -4.51
N CYS A 41 2.63 8.74 -4.00
CA CYS A 41 2.58 9.89 -3.09
C CYS A 41 1.98 9.58 -1.71
N GLY A 42 1.51 8.36 -1.50
CA GLY A 42 1.00 7.92 -0.21
C GLY A 42 0.93 6.41 -0.14
N VAL A 43 1.16 5.84 1.04
CA VAL A 43 1.12 4.38 1.27
C VAL A 43 0.53 4.08 2.64
N ASP A 44 0.03 2.86 2.80
CA ASP A 44 -0.36 2.33 4.10
C ASP A 44 -0.30 0.81 4.07
N ILE A 45 -0.31 0.22 5.26
CA ILE A 45 -0.45 -1.23 5.42
C ILE A 45 -1.81 -1.49 6.02
N LEU A 46 -2.63 -2.24 5.30
CA LEU A 46 -4.01 -2.54 5.71
C LEU A 46 -4.12 -4.02 6.08
N ALA A 47 -4.86 -4.30 7.15
CA ALA A 47 -5.19 -5.66 7.52
C ALA A 47 -6.42 -6.10 6.73
N VAL A 48 -6.30 -7.18 5.97
CA VAL A 48 -7.41 -7.77 5.24
C VAL A 48 -7.65 -9.19 5.72
N LYS A 49 -8.89 -9.64 5.60
CA LYS A 49 -9.28 -10.97 6.00
C LYS A 49 -9.30 -11.88 4.76
N ASP A 50 -8.57 -12.99 4.83
CA ASP A 50 -8.58 -13.97 3.75
C ASP A 50 -9.93 -14.68 3.75
N ARG A 51 -10.56 -14.79 2.57
CA ARG A 51 -11.89 -15.42 2.42
C ARG A 51 -11.86 -16.92 2.70
N ASP A 52 -10.76 -17.57 2.36
CA ASP A 52 -10.66 -19.03 2.44
C ASP A 52 -10.25 -19.52 3.83
N THR A 53 -9.25 -18.85 4.44
CA THR A 53 -8.70 -19.26 5.73
C THR A 53 -9.24 -18.48 6.91
N ASN A 54 -9.95 -17.37 6.66
CA ASN A 54 -10.46 -16.46 7.68
C ASN A 54 -9.36 -15.79 8.50
N GLU A 55 -8.12 -15.90 8.07
CA GLU A 55 -6.96 -15.29 8.73
C GLU A 55 -6.78 -13.85 8.27
N LYS A 56 -6.34 -12.99 9.18
CA LYS A 56 -5.96 -11.61 8.87
C LYS A 56 -4.54 -11.58 8.34
N ARG A 57 -4.34 -10.86 7.25
CA ARG A 57 -3.00 -10.62 6.70
C ARG A 57 -2.84 -9.15 6.38
N ASP A 58 -1.60 -8.69 6.39
CA ASP A 58 -1.28 -7.33 5.99
C ASP A 58 -1.12 -7.25 4.48
N THR A 59 -1.59 -6.16 3.90
CA THR A 59 -1.42 -5.86 2.49
C THR A 59 -1.09 -4.38 2.32
N ALA A 60 -0.39 -4.06 1.24
CA ALA A 60 0.02 -2.70 0.95
C ALA A 60 -1.04 -1.97 0.12
N ALA A 61 -1.25 -0.71 0.45
CA ALA A 61 -2.10 0.19 -0.31
C ALA A 61 -1.30 1.44 -0.69
N MET A 62 -1.63 2.04 -1.83
CA MET A 62 -0.96 3.25 -2.30
C MET A 62 -1.93 4.23 -2.96
N ILE A 63 -1.49 5.48 -2.99
CA ILE A 63 -2.08 6.54 -3.81
C ILE A 63 -1.00 7.01 -4.78
N VAL A 64 -1.39 7.25 -6.02
CA VAL A 64 -0.49 7.79 -7.04
C VAL A 64 -0.94 9.18 -7.47
N LEU A 65 0.01 10.04 -7.85
CA LEU A 65 -0.30 11.41 -8.28
C LEU A 65 -1.18 11.45 -9.52
N GLU A 66 -0.99 10.50 -10.43
CA GLU A 66 -1.71 10.40 -11.69
C GLU A 66 -3.21 10.10 -11.50
N ASP A 67 -3.59 9.52 -10.35
CA ASP A 67 -4.98 9.26 -9.99
C ASP A 67 -5.15 9.28 -8.47
N ALA A 68 -5.14 10.47 -7.89
CA ALA A 68 -5.26 10.65 -6.43
C ALA A 68 -6.69 10.50 -5.90
N LYS A 69 -7.67 10.29 -6.77
CA LYS A 69 -9.08 10.06 -6.36
C LYS A 69 -9.32 8.65 -5.86
N HIS A 70 -8.43 7.73 -6.19
CA HIS A 70 -8.54 6.32 -5.85
C HIS A 70 -7.34 5.89 -5.02
N TRP A 71 -7.54 4.81 -4.28
CA TRP A 71 -6.44 4.09 -3.64
C TRP A 71 -6.41 2.66 -4.18
N VAL A 72 -5.24 2.05 -4.18
CA VAL A 72 -5.01 0.78 -4.85
C VAL A 72 -4.26 -0.17 -3.93
N PHE A 73 -4.66 -1.45 -3.91
CA PHE A 73 -3.82 -2.48 -3.31
C PHE A 73 -2.63 -2.74 -4.23
N GLY A 74 -1.43 -2.59 -3.69
CA GLY A 74 -0.20 -2.67 -4.48
C GLY A 74 0.47 -4.04 -4.54
N GLY A 75 -0.03 -5.01 -3.78
CA GLY A 75 0.49 -6.37 -3.76
C GLY A 75 1.73 -6.57 -2.87
N ALA A 76 2.28 -7.79 -2.91
CA ALA A 76 3.38 -8.19 -2.03
C ALA A 76 4.68 -7.42 -2.29
N ALA A 77 4.96 -7.04 -3.53
CA ALA A 77 6.17 -6.28 -3.85
C ALA A 77 6.13 -4.88 -3.22
N LEU A 78 4.98 -4.21 -3.26
CA LEU A 78 4.83 -2.92 -2.59
C LEU A 78 4.92 -3.06 -1.07
N LEU A 79 4.34 -4.11 -0.50
CA LEU A 79 4.44 -4.38 0.92
C LEU A 79 5.91 -4.53 1.35
N SER A 80 6.71 -5.25 0.58
CA SER A 80 8.15 -5.40 0.85
C SER A 80 8.89 -4.06 0.80
N ILE A 81 8.54 -3.19 -0.14
CA ILE A 81 9.13 -1.85 -0.23
C ILE A 81 8.77 -1.03 1.01
N ILE A 82 7.51 -1.05 1.43
CA ILE A 82 7.07 -0.32 2.62
C ILE A 82 7.76 -0.83 3.87
N GLU A 83 7.87 -2.14 4.02
CA GLU A 83 8.57 -2.76 5.16
C GLU A 83 10.04 -2.34 5.22
N GLU A 84 10.70 -2.25 4.08
CA GLU A 84 12.07 -1.75 4.00
C GLU A 84 12.16 -0.29 4.44
N TRP A 85 11.22 0.54 4.00
CA TRP A 85 11.18 1.95 4.45
C TRP A 85 10.94 2.08 5.95
N LEU A 86 10.22 1.15 6.56
CA LEU A 86 9.95 1.15 8.00
C LEU A 86 11.10 0.55 8.81
N THR A 87 12.10 -0.04 8.16
CA THR A 87 13.26 -0.61 8.84
C THR A 87 14.16 0.51 9.35
N PRO A 88 14.50 0.54 10.66
CA PRO A 88 15.35 1.61 11.19
C PRO A 88 16.78 1.47 10.68
N GLU A 89 17.40 2.63 10.39
CA GLU A 89 18.84 2.69 10.15
C GLU A 89 19.58 2.61 11.49
N GLU A 90 20.88 2.27 11.45
CA GLU A 90 21.71 2.14 12.66
C GLU A 90 21.58 3.39 13.55
N CYS A 91 21.27 3.18 14.82
CA CYS A 91 21.16 4.23 15.84
C CYS A 91 19.98 5.19 15.69
N GLU A 92 19.08 4.96 14.77
CA GLU A 92 17.88 5.80 14.59
C GLU A 92 16.61 5.06 15.03
N ALA A 93 15.60 5.83 15.44
CA ALA A 93 14.28 5.29 15.70
C ALA A 93 13.61 4.84 14.40
N ALA A 94 12.84 3.74 14.44
CA ALA A 94 12.11 3.27 13.27
C ALA A 94 11.11 4.34 12.79
N PRO A 95 11.09 4.66 11.49
CA PRO A 95 10.08 5.58 10.96
C PRO A 95 8.68 4.97 11.02
N THR A 96 7.68 5.82 11.11
CA THR A 96 6.28 5.43 11.09
C THR A 96 5.71 5.57 9.67
N ILE A 97 4.51 5.01 9.44
CA ILE A 97 3.78 5.23 8.17
C ILE A 97 3.54 6.73 7.96
N ASP A 98 3.24 7.49 9.00
CA ASP A 98 3.07 8.94 8.89
C ASP A 98 4.35 9.64 8.43
N ASP A 99 5.50 9.22 8.94
CA ASP A 99 6.80 9.75 8.52
C ASP A 99 7.05 9.46 7.03
N ILE A 100 6.76 8.23 6.59
CA ILE A 100 6.89 7.82 5.19
C ILE A 100 5.98 8.67 4.30
N ASN A 101 4.73 8.89 4.70
CA ASN A 101 3.78 9.67 3.92
C ASN A 101 4.14 11.15 3.85
N LYS A 102 4.73 11.72 4.90
CA LYS A 102 5.26 13.08 4.86
C LYS A 102 6.39 13.21 3.84
N GLU A 103 7.29 12.24 3.83
CA GLU A 103 8.39 12.21 2.86
C GLU A 103 7.88 12.04 1.43
N LEU A 104 6.91 11.13 1.21
CA LEU A 104 6.31 10.92 -0.12
C LEU A 104 5.53 12.14 -0.60
N SER A 105 4.91 12.89 0.31
CA SER A 105 4.24 14.14 -0.03
C SER A 105 5.20 15.20 -0.56
N ALA A 106 6.38 15.28 0.05
CA ALA A 106 7.42 16.23 -0.35
C ALA A 106 8.22 15.72 -1.57
N HIS A 107 8.48 14.43 -1.62
CA HIS A 107 9.31 13.77 -2.63
C HIS A 107 8.66 12.47 -3.11
N PRO A 108 7.62 12.55 -3.96
CA PRO A 108 6.97 11.36 -4.50
C PRO A 108 7.94 10.50 -5.31
N ILE A 109 7.70 9.20 -5.31
CA ILE A 109 8.60 8.23 -5.96
C ILE A 109 7.95 7.68 -7.22
N ALA A 110 8.59 7.88 -8.37
CA ALA A 110 8.16 7.30 -9.63
C ALA A 110 8.59 5.84 -9.72
N VAL A 111 7.67 4.99 -10.16
CA VAL A 111 7.92 3.57 -10.36
C VAL A 111 7.34 3.11 -11.68
N ASN A 112 7.96 2.10 -12.28
CA ASN A 112 7.39 1.36 -13.40
C ASN A 112 6.75 0.08 -12.88
N LEU A 113 5.51 -0.15 -13.27
CA LEU A 113 4.76 -1.35 -12.90
C LEU A 113 4.86 -2.38 -14.02
N GLU A 114 5.19 -3.60 -13.68
CA GLU A 114 5.26 -4.70 -14.63
C GLU A 114 4.58 -5.92 -14.05
N LYS A 115 3.65 -6.48 -14.78
CA LYS A 115 2.99 -7.72 -14.39
C LYS A 115 3.86 -8.89 -14.82
N ARG A 116 4.27 -9.71 -13.87
CA ARG A 116 5.10 -10.89 -14.10
C ARG A 116 4.38 -12.16 -13.69
N GLN A 117 4.64 -13.25 -14.40
CA GLN A 117 4.11 -14.55 -14.01
C GLN A 117 4.98 -15.17 -12.92
N GLN A 118 4.32 -15.81 -11.95
CA GLN A 118 5.04 -16.51 -10.89
C GLN A 118 5.81 -17.70 -11.48
N LYS A 119 7.08 -17.80 -11.11
CA LYS A 119 7.94 -18.88 -11.54
C LYS A 119 7.39 -20.23 -11.08
N GLY A 120 7.14 -21.14 -12.02
CA GLY A 120 6.58 -22.46 -11.73
C GLY A 120 5.05 -22.55 -11.80
N ASP A 121 4.33 -21.43 -11.89
CA ASP A 121 2.87 -21.43 -12.03
C ASP A 121 2.44 -20.31 -12.98
N SER A 122 2.12 -20.67 -14.23
CA SER A 122 1.71 -19.71 -15.25
C SER A 122 0.34 -19.06 -14.99
N ARG A 123 -0.43 -19.61 -14.04
CA ARG A 123 -1.75 -19.07 -13.70
C ARG A 123 -1.68 -17.98 -12.65
N LYS A 124 -0.56 -17.84 -11.94
CA LYS A 124 -0.35 -16.83 -10.92
C LYS A 124 0.55 -15.73 -11.45
N SER A 125 0.15 -14.49 -11.21
CA SER A 125 0.92 -13.32 -11.60
C SER A 125 1.06 -12.39 -10.41
N TYR A 126 2.09 -11.55 -10.43
CA TYR A 126 2.33 -10.53 -9.44
C TYR A 126 2.80 -9.25 -10.12
N TRP A 127 2.62 -8.13 -9.45
CA TRP A 127 3.10 -6.83 -9.92
C TRP A 127 4.49 -6.56 -9.36
N ASN A 128 5.42 -6.23 -10.24
CA ASN A 128 6.77 -5.83 -9.89
C ASN A 128 6.89 -4.30 -9.97
N TYR A 129 7.62 -3.72 -9.04
CA TYR A 129 7.84 -2.27 -8.93
C TYR A 129 9.31 -1.99 -9.20
N GLU A 130 9.58 -1.24 -10.26
CA GLU A 130 10.92 -0.76 -10.56
C GLU A 130 10.99 0.72 -10.23
N ILE A 131 11.88 1.09 -9.30
CA ILE A 131 12.07 2.49 -8.91
C ILE A 131 12.75 3.24 -10.06
N VAL A 132 12.16 4.36 -10.45
CA VAL A 132 12.69 5.22 -11.51
C VAL A 132 13.41 6.39 -10.85
N ASP A 133 14.66 6.56 -11.18
CA ASP A 133 15.46 7.69 -10.70
C ASP A 133 15.24 8.95 -11.53
#